data_aeeea8c46865153496f48e2551c39717
#
_entry.id   aeeea8c46865153496f48e2551c39717
#
_cell.length_a   1.000
_cell.length_b   1.000
_cell.length_c   1.000
_cell.angle_alpha   90.00
_cell.angle_beta   90.00
_cell.angle_gamma   90.00
#
_symmetry.space_group_name_H-M   'P 1'
#
loop_
_entity.id
_entity.type
_entity.pdbx_description
1 polymer ?
#
loop_
_entity_poly.entity_id
_entity_poly.type
_entity_poly.pdbx_seq_one_letter_code
_entity_poly.pdbx_strand_id
1 'polypeptide(L)'
;PETKLSTNNSRNIATVIYSASGAEFSNDDEDIAVPNTNLIIPSKLSLGFGLGESKKWLLGTELTFTQNKNLLNRFTEIIPVSYKNSTRVALGGYYIPKYDSFSNYLDRIVYRAGFKYENTGLVLKNESIKDYGMNFGLGLPLGVSKIDLGFEFGKRGTSSNGLIEENYFNVSVGLNLGAKWFEKRKID
;
A
#
# COMPACT_ATOMS: atom_id res chain seq x y z
N PRO A 1 -18.00 8.21 -7.65
CA PRO A 1 -19.08 8.25 -6.67
C PRO A 1 -18.64 7.56 -5.37
N GLU A 2 -19.05 8.11 -4.22
CA GLU A 2 -18.87 7.48 -2.93
C GLU A 2 -19.80 6.26 -2.82
N THR A 3 -19.30 5.16 -2.27
CA THR A 3 -20.11 3.97 -1.98
C THR A 3 -20.40 3.94 -0.48
N LYS A 4 -21.68 3.83 -0.12
CA LYS A 4 -22.14 3.70 1.27
C LYS A 4 -22.50 2.24 1.54
N LEU A 5 -21.89 1.66 2.57
CA LEU A 5 -22.20 0.33 3.08
C LEU A 5 -22.86 0.48 4.45
N SER A 6 -24.05 -0.09 4.62
CA SER A 6 -24.68 -0.16 5.93
C SER A 6 -24.05 -1.29 6.75
N THR A 7 -23.69 -1.00 8.00
CA THR A 7 -23.14 -2.00 8.92
C THR A 7 -24.08 -2.24 10.08
N ASN A 8 -24.34 -3.50 10.38
CA ASN A 8 -25.01 -3.88 11.63
C ASN A 8 -23.95 -3.98 12.73
N ASN A 9 -24.14 -3.23 13.80
CA ASN A 9 -23.21 -3.18 14.91
C ASN A 9 -23.83 -3.83 16.13
N SER A 10 -23.07 -4.72 16.79
CA SER A 10 -23.39 -5.26 18.11
C SER A 10 -22.17 -5.10 19.00
N ARG A 11 -22.39 -4.91 20.29
CA ARG A 11 -21.34 -4.89 21.30
C ARG A 11 -21.76 -5.76 22.45
N ASN A 12 -20.97 -6.78 22.74
CA ASN A 12 -21.11 -7.61 23.92
C ASN A 12 -20.03 -7.21 24.94
N ILE A 13 -20.42 -7.03 26.19
CA ILE A 13 -19.49 -6.79 27.29
C ILE A 13 -19.69 -7.93 28.28
N ALA A 14 -18.61 -8.68 28.53
CA ALA A 14 -18.59 -9.73 29.54
C ALA A 14 -17.62 -9.35 30.67
N THR A 15 -18.05 -9.52 31.92
CA THR A 15 -17.14 -9.42 33.06
C THR A 15 -16.50 -10.78 33.28
N VAL A 16 -15.17 -10.82 33.20
CA VAL A 16 -14.38 -12.05 33.40
C VAL A 16 -13.84 -12.07 34.82
N ILE A 17 -14.15 -13.12 35.57
CA ILE A 17 -13.64 -13.35 36.93
C ILE A 17 -12.73 -14.59 36.90
N TYR A 18 -11.58 -14.46 37.52
CA TYR A 18 -10.65 -15.60 37.68
C TYR A 18 -10.80 -16.24 39.07
N SER A 19 -10.95 -17.53 39.09
CA SER A 19 -10.91 -18.31 40.36
C SER A 19 -9.50 -18.37 40.94
N ALA A 20 -9.38 -18.76 42.21
CA ALA A 20 -8.09 -18.96 42.85
C ALA A 20 -7.22 -20.04 42.15
N SER A 21 -7.84 -20.94 41.37
CA SER A 21 -7.16 -21.96 40.53
C SER A 21 -6.81 -21.44 39.12
N GLY A 22 -7.08 -20.18 38.80
CA GLY A 22 -6.83 -19.60 37.49
C GLY A 22 -7.88 -19.93 36.42
N ALA A 23 -8.99 -20.59 36.78
CA ALA A 23 -10.09 -20.81 35.85
C ALA A 23 -10.86 -19.50 35.59
N GLU A 24 -11.18 -19.25 34.33
CA GLU A 24 -11.90 -18.10 33.86
C GLU A 24 -13.42 -18.37 33.87
N PHE A 25 -14.16 -17.46 34.45
CA PHE A 25 -15.63 -17.49 34.45
C PHE A 25 -16.15 -16.18 33.87
N SER A 26 -16.98 -16.24 32.85
CA SER A 26 -17.74 -15.11 32.36
C SER A 26 -18.96 -14.93 33.26
N ASN A 27 -19.11 -13.76 33.84
CA ASN A 27 -20.25 -13.35 34.61
C ASN A 27 -20.80 -12.06 33.98
N ASP A 28 -22.12 -11.93 33.92
CA ASP A 28 -22.83 -10.77 33.37
C ASP A 28 -22.43 -10.47 31.90
N ASP A 29 -23.00 -11.25 30.98
CA ASP A 29 -23.02 -10.95 29.55
C ASP A 29 -24.10 -9.91 29.27
N GLU A 30 -23.68 -8.70 28.85
CA GLU A 30 -24.61 -7.64 28.47
C GLU A 30 -24.42 -7.30 26.98
N ASP A 31 -25.51 -7.47 26.21
CA ASP A 31 -25.60 -7.01 24.84
C ASP A 31 -26.03 -5.54 24.77
N ILE A 32 -25.10 -4.68 24.41
CA ILE A 32 -25.38 -3.25 24.25
C ILE A 32 -25.82 -3.00 22.81
N ALA A 33 -27.00 -2.40 22.67
CA ALA A 33 -27.49 -1.92 21.38
C ALA A 33 -26.60 -0.76 20.89
N VAL A 34 -25.85 -0.99 19.82
CA VAL A 34 -25.02 0.03 19.18
C VAL A 34 -25.70 0.47 17.90
N PRO A 35 -25.86 1.80 17.65
CA PRO A 35 -26.46 2.27 16.41
C PRO A 35 -25.74 1.74 15.18
N ASN A 36 -26.50 1.35 14.17
CA ASN A 36 -25.95 1.01 12.87
C ASN A 36 -25.28 2.24 12.25
N THR A 37 -24.14 2.04 11.63
CA THR A 37 -23.37 3.09 10.99
C THR A 37 -23.20 2.80 9.49
N ASN A 38 -23.02 3.87 8.71
CA ASN A 38 -22.68 3.74 7.31
C ASN A 38 -21.16 3.84 7.15
N LEU A 39 -20.56 2.80 6.58
CA LEU A 39 -19.17 2.86 6.13
C LEU A 39 -19.13 3.53 4.76
N ILE A 40 -18.37 4.60 4.65
CA ILE A 40 -18.21 5.34 3.41
C ILE A 40 -16.88 4.91 2.75
N ILE A 41 -16.96 4.35 1.55
CA ILE A 41 -15.79 4.09 0.72
C ILE A 41 -15.56 5.34 -0.14
N PRO A 42 -14.44 6.04 0.04
CA PRO A 42 -14.17 7.30 -0.67
C PRO A 42 -13.99 7.07 -2.16
N SER A 43 -14.39 8.06 -2.95
CA SER A 43 -14.07 8.08 -4.38
C SER A 43 -12.59 8.38 -4.60
N LYS A 44 -12.01 7.72 -5.61
CA LYS A 44 -10.61 7.87 -5.98
C LYS A 44 -10.52 8.19 -7.48
N LEU A 45 -9.74 9.21 -7.81
CA LEU A 45 -9.41 9.59 -9.18
C LEU A 45 -7.89 9.52 -9.34
N SER A 46 -7.44 8.75 -10.32
CA SER A 46 -6.02 8.68 -10.69
C SER A 46 -5.83 9.12 -12.14
N LEU A 47 -4.85 9.98 -12.36
CA LEU A 47 -4.40 10.45 -13.66
C LEU A 47 -2.93 10.12 -13.80
N GLY A 48 -2.56 9.43 -14.87
CA GLY A 48 -1.19 9.05 -15.13
C GLY A 48 -0.75 9.45 -16.54
N PHE A 49 0.51 9.79 -16.66
CA PHE A 49 1.17 10.06 -17.92
C PHE A 49 2.53 9.37 -17.94
N GLY A 50 2.90 8.82 -19.09
CA GLY A 50 4.20 8.17 -19.26
C GLY A 50 4.72 8.32 -20.67
N LEU A 51 6.03 8.41 -20.77
CA LEU A 51 6.81 8.41 -22.01
C LEU A 51 7.87 7.35 -21.94
N GLY A 52 8.15 6.71 -23.08
CA GLY A 52 9.19 5.71 -23.11
C GLY A 52 9.41 5.10 -24.48
N GLU A 53 10.45 4.29 -24.57
CA GLU A 53 10.76 3.43 -25.68
C GLU A 53 10.74 1.97 -25.22
N SER A 54 9.93 1.15 -25.89
CA SER A 54 9.78 -0.27 -25.55
C SER A 54 11.13 -0.95 -25.45
N LYS A 55 11.34 -1.76 -24.40
CA LYS A 55 12.56 -2.51 -24.11
C LYS A 55 13.82 -1.66 -23.88
N LYS A 56 13.69 -0.37 -23.70
CA LYS A 56 14.80 0.54 -23.37
C LYS A 56 14.56 1.31 -22.10
N TRP A 57 13.54 2.15 -22.08
CA TRP A 57 13.26 2.99 -20.93
C TRP A 57 11.80 3.43 -20.90
N LEU A 58 11.33 3.72 -19.71
CA LEU A 58 10.04 4.38 -19.47
C LEU A 58 10.18 5.32 -18.28
N LEU A 59 9.62 6.50 -18.41
CA LEU A 59 9.41 7.45 -17.32
C LEU A 59 7.92 7.75 -17.22
N GLY A 60 7.36 7.68 -16.02
CA GLY A 60 5.95 7.92 -15.78
C GLY A 60 5.70 8.67 -14.50
N THR A 61 4.58 9.37 -14.47
CA THR A 61 4.06 10.06 -13.29
C THR A 61 2.60 9.74 -13.11
N GLU A 62 2.17 9.66 -11.85
CA GLU A 62 0.77 9.45 -11.47
C GLU A 62 0.37 10.45 -10.38
N LEU A 63 -0.79 11.06 -10.55
CA LEU A 63 -1.44 11.90 -9.56
C LEU A 63 -2.75 11.25 -9.16
N THR A 64 -2.92 10.99 -7.87
CA THR A 64 -4.12 10.37 -7.31
C THR A 64 -4.75 11.28 -6.28
N PHE A 65 -6.06 11.50 -6.41
CA PHE A 65 -6.91 12.23 -5.47
C PHE A 65 -7.91 11.27 -4.84
N THR A 66 -8.03 11.31 -3.52
CA THR A 66 -9.01 10.50 -2.78
C THR A 66 -9.83 11.40 -1.87
N GLN A 67 -11.16 11.28 -1.93
CA GLN A 67 -12.09 12.12 -1.15
C GLN A 67 -12.35 11.51 0.23
N ASN A 68 -11.38 11.63 1.14
CA ASN A 68 -11.44 11.05 2.49
C ASN A 68 -12.23 11.89 3.50
N LYS A 69 -12.66 13.09 3.15
CA LYS A 69 -13.28 14.05 4.06
C LYS A 69 -14.50 13.51 4.80
N ASN A 70 -15.24 12.59 4.17
CA ASN A 70 -16.47 12.00 4.72
C ASN A 70 -16.21 10.65 5.45
N LEU A 71 -14.96 10.25 5.63
CA LEU A 71 -14.63 9.08 6.43
C LEU A 71 -15.01 9.32 7.89
N LEU A 72 -15.77 8.40 8.45
CA LEU A 72 -16.15 8.40 9.85
C LEU A 72 -15.35 7.31 10.56
N ASN A 73 -14.67 7.69 11.63
CA ASN A 73 -14.07 6.76 12.55
C ASN A 73 -14.95 6.71 13.81
N ARG A 74 -15.51 5.57 14.12
CA ARG A 74 -16.38 5.37 15.29
C ARG A 74 -15.62 5.38 16.64
N PHE A 75 -14.29 5.35 16.60
CA PHE A 75 -13.42 5.36 17.80
C PHE A 75 -12.79 6.73 18.07
N THR A 76 -13.35 7.83 17.53
CA THR A 76 -12.83 9.20 17.68
C THR A 76 -12.98 9.78 19.08
N GLU A 77 -13.70 9.13 19.97
CA GLU A 77 -13.94 9.63 21.35
C GLU A 77 -12.66 9.67 22.20
N ILE A 78 -11.64 8.87 21.87
CA ILE A 78 -10.41 8.74 22.66
C ILE A 78 -9.28 9.64 22.11
N ILE A 79 -9.20 9.79 20.78
CA ILE A 79 -8.16 10.61 20.11
C ILE A 79 -8.86 11.45 19.04
N PRO A 80 -8.67 12.78 19.02
CA PRO A 80 -9.24 13.62 17.98
C PRO A 80 -8.60 13.30 16.62
N VAL A 81 -9.30 12.51 15.83
CA VAL A 81 -8.93 12.12 14.47
C VAL A 81 -9.86 12.82 13.50
N SER A 82 -9.32 13.51 12.53
CA SER A 82 -10.08 14.07 11.42
C SER A 82 -9.48 13.66 10.07
N TYR A 83 -10.33 13.67 9.06
CA TYR A 83 -9.93 13.30 7.71
C TYR A 83 -10.08 14.48 6.76
N LYS A 84 -9.08 14.68 5.92
CA LYS A 84 -9.07 15.59 4.77
C LYS A 84 -8.92 14.77 3.49
N ASN A 85 -9.13 15.40 2.36
CA ASN A 85 -8.84 14.74 1.09
C ASN A 85 -7.35 14.40 0.98
N SER A 86 -7.07 13.22 0.44
CA SER A 86 -5.72 12.74 0.21
C SER A 86 -5.26 13.10 -1.20
N THR A 87 -3.97 13.38 -1.32
CA THR A 87 -3.30 13.58 -2.61
C THR A 87 -2.00 12.79 -2.61
N ARG A 88 -1.82 11.96 -3.64
CA ARG A 88 -0.60 11.18 -3.85
C ARG A 88 -0.01 11.53 -5.20
N VAL A 89 1.28 11.78 -5.23
CA VAL A 89 2.10 11.96 -6.43
C VAL A 89 3.13 10.83 -6.48
N ALA A 90 3.22 10.14 -7.59
CA ALA A 90 4.25 9.14 -7.84
C ALA A 90 4.99 9.47 -9.14
N LEU A 91 6.29 9.33 -9.11
CA LEU A 91 7.18 9.43 -10.26
C LEU A 91 8.04 8.19 -10.30
N GLY A 92 8.21 7.57 -11.46
CA GLY A 92 9.06 6.40 -11.55
C GLY A 92 9.31 5.99 -12.99
N GLY A 93 10.27 5.07 -13.14
CA GLY A 93 10.61 4.57 -14.44
C GLY A 93 11.53 3.37 -14.40
N TYR A 94 11.87 2.90 -15.58
CA TYR A 94 12.88 1.87 -15.74
C TYR A 94 13.81 2.18 -16.89
N TYR A 95 14.99 1.56 -16.84
CA TYR A 95 16.00 1.62 -17.89
C TYR A 95 16.60 0.23 -18.11
N ILE A 96 16.80 -0.15 -19.38
CA ILE A 96 17.45 -1.38 -19.81
C ILE A 96 18.56 -0.97 -20.76
N PRO A 97 19.84 -1.15 -20.41
CA PRO A 97 20.96 -0.74 -21.28
C PRO A 97 20.91 -1.36 -22.66
N LYS A 98 20.78 -2.67 -22.74
CA LYS A 98 20.67 -3.40 -24.01
C LYS A 98 19.91 -4.72 -23.80
N TYR A 99 18.62 -4.72 -24.16
CA TYR A 99 17.69 -5.84 -23.93
C TYR A 99 18.15 -7.16 -24.59
N ASP A 100 18.77 -7.09 -25.76
CA ASP A 100 19.21 -8.21 -26.60
C ASP A 100 20.71 -8.51 -26.48
N SER A 101 21.38 -8.07 -25.42
CA SER A 101 22.81 -8.34 -25.23
C SER A 101 23.03 -9.82 -24.98
N PHE A 102 23.90 -10.43 -25.81
CA PHE A 102 24.38 -11.82 -25.65
C PHE A 102 25.69 -11.91 -24.86
N SER A 103 26.48 -10.84 -24.84
CA SER A 103 27.81 -10.81 -24.25
C SER A 103 27.84 -10.38 -22.80
N ASN A 104 26.90 -9.52 -22.37
CA ASN A 104 26.90 -8.97 -21.03
C ASN A 104 25.51 -9.11 -20.38
N TYR A 105 25.46 -9.83 -19.26
CA TYR A 105 24.21 -10.02 -18.51
C TYR A 105 23.69 -8.72 -17.91
N LEU A 106 24.56 -7.84 -17.41
CA LEU A 106 24.16 -6.58 -16.75
C LEU A 106 23.40 -5.65 -17.70
N ASP A 107 23.66 -5.73 -19.00
CA ASP A 107 22.97 -4.93 -20.00
C ASP A 107 21.49 -5.29 -20.16
N ARG A 108 21.11 -6.52 -19.78
CA ARG A 108 19.73 -7.03 -19.86
C ARG A 108 18.91 -6.79 -18.58
N ILE A 109 19.59 -6.38 -17.51
CA ILE A 109 18.91 -6.08 -16.25
C ILE A 109 18.01 -4.88 -16.44
N VAL A 110 16.79 -4.98 -15.89
CA VAL A 110 15.84 -3.87 -15.82
C VAL A 110 16.11 -3.10 -14.53
N TYR A 111 16.70 -1.93 -14.64
CA TYR A 111 16.94 -1.01 -13.54
C TYR A 111 15.72 -0.14 -13.36
N ARG A 112 15.18 -0.06 -12.12
CA ARG A 112 13.99 0.72 -11.79
C ARG A 112 14.30 1.68 -10.67
N ALA A 113 13.69 2.86 -10.74
CA ALA A 113 13.71 3.82 -9.66
C ALA A 113 12.37 4.57 -9.62
N GLY A 114 11.98 4.98 -8.42
CA GLY A 114 10.77 5.76 -8.25
C GLY A 114 10.76 6.54 -6.94
N PHE A 115 9.87 7.50 -6.90
CA PHE A 115 9.60 8.33 -5.75
C PHE A 115 8.10 8.45 -5.56
N LYS A 116 7.63 8.42 -4.32
CA LYS A 116 6.24 8.72 -3.96
C LYS A 116 6.19 9.78 -2.87
N TYR A 117 5.20 10.63 -2.97
CA TYR A 117 4.79 11.55 -1.92
C TYR A 117 3.28 11.48 -1.77
N GLU A 118 2.82 11.32 -0.55
CA GLU A 118 1.40 11.24 -0.23
C GLU A 118 1.07 12.08 0.99
N ASN A 119 0.14 13.00 0.83
CA ASN A 119 -0.60 13.54 1.96
C ASN A 119 -1.78 12.60 2.20
N THR A 120 -1.70 11.78 3.25
CA THR A 120 -2.66 10.70 3.50
C THR A 120 -4.08 11.16 3.76
N GLY A 121 -4.26 12.46 4.05
CA GLY A 121 -5.52 13.04 4.47
C GLY A 121 -5.87 12.76 5.94
N LEU A 122 -5.07 11.99 6.66
CA LEU A 122 -5.23 11.76 8.10
C LEU A 122 -4.66 12.96 8.87
N VAL A 123 -5.45 13.49 9.79
CA VAL A 123 -5.06 14.59 10.67
C VAL A 123 -5.21 14.14 12.12
N LEU A 124 -4.09 14.12 12.84
CA LEU A 124 -4.01 13.75 14.25
C LEU A 124 -3.47 14.94 15.04
N LYS A 125 -4.14 15.33 16.12
CA LYS A 125 -3.72 16.47 16.96
C LYS A 125 -3.39 17.73 16.13
N ASN A 126 -4.20 18.02 15.10
CA ASN A 126 -4.00 19.12 14.14
C ASN A 126 -2.81 18.97 13.17
N GLU A 127 -2.07 17.88 13.21
CA GLU A 127 -0.97 17.59 12.31
C GLU A 127 -1.40 16.68 11.15
N SER A 128 -1.07 17.04 9.91
CA SER A 128 -1.34 16.22 8.74
C SER A 128 -0.27 15.15 8.56
N ILE A 129 -0.68 13.91 8.49
CA ILE A 129 0.22 12.77 8.30
C ILE A 129 0.61 12.65 6.83
N LYS A 130 1.91 12.69 6.58
CA LYS A 130 2.50 12.56 5.23
C LYS A 130 3.29 11.26 5.13
N ASP A 131 3.38 10.73 3.92
CA ASP A 131 4.19 9.57 3.58
C ASP A 131 5.01 9.90 2.33
N TYR A 132 6.29 9.65 2.37
CA TYR A 132 7.15 9.75 1.20
C TYR A 132 8.17 8.62 1.19
N GLY A 133 8.50 8.14 0.01
CA GLY A 133 9.41 7.03 -0.16
C GLY A 133 10.12 7.06 -1.50
N MET A 134 11.30 6.49 -1.50
CA MET A 134 12.07 6.17 -2.70
C MET A 134 12.14 4.66 -2.86
N ASN A 135 12.02 4.19 -4.07
CA ASN A 135 12.15 2.78 -4.38
C ASN A 135 13.17 2.56 -5.51
N PHE A 136 13.86 1.45 -5.41
CA PHE A 136 14.81 0.96 -6.39
C PHE A 136 14.48 -0.50 -6.69
N GLY A 137 14.66 -0.90 -7.92
CA GLY A 137 14.36 -2.27 -8.31
C GLY A 137 15.28 -2.79 -9.39
N LEU A 138 15.52 -4.11 -9.33
CA LEU A 138 16.28 -4.85 -10.32
C LEU A 138 15.41 -5.98 -10.87
N GLY A 139 15.26 -6.01 -12.18
CA GLY A 139 14.61 -7.13 -12.88
C GLY A 139 15.64 -7.98 -13.58
N LEU A 140 15.87 -9.19 -13.04
CA LEU A 140 16.91 -10.11 -13.47
C LEU A 140 16.33 -11.15 -14.44
N PRO A 141 16.58 -11.07 -15.75
CA PRO A 141 16.05 -12.03 -16.72
C PRO A 141 16.76 -13.39 -16.59
N LEU A 142 15.97 -14.47 -16.50
CA LEU A 142 16.43 -15.86 -16.42
C LEU A 142 15.76 -16.69 -17.54
N GLY A 143 16.27 -16.57 -18.76
CA GLY A 143 15.63 -17.18 -19.93
C GLY A 143 14.22 -16.63 -20.15
N VAL A 144 13.20 -17.48 -20.03
CA VAL A 144 11.77 -17.09 -20.13
C VAL A 144 11.18 -16.59 -18.81
N SER A 145 11.90 -16.77 -17.72
CA SER A 145 11.53 -16.37 -16.36
C SER A 145 12.24 -15.09 -15.94
N LYS A 146 11.86 -14.51 -14.80
CA LYS A 146 12.45 -13.28 -14.28
C LYS A 146 12.36 -13.24 -12.77
N ILE A 147 13.41 -12.76 -12.11
CA ILE A 147 13.42 -12.41 -10.71
C ILE A 147 13.36 -10.88 -10.60
N ASP A 148 12.46 -10.36 -9.81
CA ASP A 148 12.36 -8.96 -9.46
C ASP A 148 12.78 -8.74 -8.01
N LEU A 149 13.76 -7.88 -7.78
CA LEU A 149 14.18 -7.43 -6.47
C LEU A 149 13.76 -5.98 -6.30
N GLY A 150 13.18 -5.63 -5.17
CA GLY A 150 12.77 -4.27 -4.86
C GLY A 150 13.22 -3.85 -3.47
N PHE A 151 13.62 -2.60 -3.34
CA PHE A 151 14.02 -1.93 -2.11
C PHE A 151 13.25 -0.64 -2.01
N GLU A 152 12.63 -0.40 -0.87
CA GLU A 152 11.91 0.84 -0.61
C GLU A 152 12.37 1.43 0.72
N PHE A 153 12.70 2.70 0.70
CA PHE A 153 13.04 3.51 1.86
C PHE A 153 12.00 4.63 1.96
N GLY A 154 11.45 4.81 3.14
CA GLY A 154 10.44 5.84 3.28
C GLY A 154 10.30 6.32 4.71
N LYS A 155 9.48 7.36 4.84
CA LYS A 155 9.18 8.02 6.09
C LYS A 155 7.71 8.39 6.13
N ARG A 156 7.05 8.01 7.22
CA ARG A 156 5.63 8.28 7.47
C ARG A 156 5.43 8.95 8.81
N GLY A 157 4.53 9.92 8.85
CA GLY A 157 4.16 10.59 10.08
C GLY A 157 4.97 11.85 10.34
N THR A 158 4.97 12.27 11.60
CA THR A 158 5.69 13.43 12.12
C THR A 158 5.96 13.25 13.61
N SER A 159 7.05 13.77 14.09
CA SER A 159 7.39 13.79 15.52
C SER A 159 6.77 14.98 16.28
N SER A 160 6.07 15.89 15.58
CA SER A 160 5.39 17.04 16.20
C SER A 160 4.25 16.58 17.13
N ASN A 161 3.97 17.38 18.15
CA ASN A 161 2.86 17.17 19.10
C ASN A 161 2.81 15.77 19.77
N GLY A 162 3.99 15.14 19.96
CA GLY A 162 4.10 13.81 20.54
C GLY A 162 3.50 12.70 19.66
N LEU A 163 3.46 12.90 18.35
CA LEU A 163 3.13 11.88 17.37
C LEU A 163 4.38 11.06 17.03
N ILE A 164 4.15 9.92 16.38
CA ILE A 164 5.21 9.00 15.97
C ILE A 164 5.55 9.25 14.52
N GLU A 165 6.85 9.41 14.26
CA GLU A 165 7.43 9.41 12.93
C GLU A 165 8.12 8.06 12.70
N GLU A 166 7.76 7.39 11.63
CA GLU A 166 8.25 6.07 11.28
C GLU A 166 9.15 6.15 10.05
N ASN A 167 10.37 5.66 10.17
CA ASN A 167 11.23 5.38 9.03
C ASN A 167 11.12 3.89 8.71
N TYR A 168 10.86 3.55 7.46
CA TYR A 168 10.71 2.17 7.05
C TYR A 168 11.65 1.79 5.91
N PHE A 169 12.03 0.52 5.92
CA PHE A 169 12.78 -0.12 4.87
C PHE A 169 12.10 -1.43 4.50
N ASN A 170 11.70 -1.55 3.23
CA ASN A 170 11.05 -2.73 2.71
C ASN A 170 11.91 -3.40 1.65
N VAL A 171 11.97 -4.72 1.70
CA VAL A 171 12.58 -5.56 0.66
C VAL A 171 11.49 -6.44 0.06
N SER A 172 11.44 -6.50 -1.25
CA SER A 172 10.51 -7.35 -1.99
C SER A 172 11.26 -8.24 -2.98
N VAL A 173 10.83 -9.50 -3.05
CA VAL A 173 11.34 -10.46 -4.03
C VAL A 173 10.15 -11.01 -4.79
N GLY A 174 10.16 -10.85 -6.10
CA GLY A 174 9.15 -11.37 -7.01
C GLY A 174 9.74 -12.42 -7.94
N LEU A 175 9.02 -13.51 -8.16
CA LEU A 175 9.38 -14.54 -9.12
C LEU A 175 8.31 -14.62 -10.21
N ASN A 176 8.69 -14.35 -11.44
CA ASN A 176 7.83 -14.49 -12.62
C ASN A 176 8.29 -15.68 -13.42
N LEU A 177 7.51 -16.76 -13.40
CA LEU A 177 7.80 -18.00 -14.13
C LEU A 177 7.10 -17.95 -15.49
N GLY A 178 7.91 -17.92 -16.55
CA GLY A 178 7.45 -18.06 -17.91
C GLY A 178 7.58 -19.51 -18.37
N ALA A 179 6.56 -20.04 -19.04
CA ALA A 179 6.65 -21.32 -19.73
C ALA A 179 6.09 -21.16 -21.14
N LYS A 180 6.74 -21.76 -22.11
CA LYS A 180 6.22 -21.89 -23.46
C LYS A 180 5.27 -23.09 -23.49
N TRP A 181 3.97 -22.82 -23.57
CA TRP A 181 2.93 -23.83 -23.72
C TRP A 181 2.68 -24.05 -25.21
N PHE A 182 2.50 -25.32 -25.64
CA PHE A 182 2.15 -25.69 -27.03
C PHE A 182 3.27 -25.51 -28.08
N GLU A 183 4.53 -25.75 -27.75
CA GLU A 183 5.53 -25.95 -28.81
C GLU A 183 5.27 -27.27 -29.53
N LYS A 184 5.00 -27.18 -30.85
CA LYS A 184 4.96 -28.37 -31.73
C LYS A 184 6.34 -29.04 -31.70
N ARG A 185 6.42 -30.31 -31.25
CA ARG A 185 7.62 -31.08 -31.39
C ARG A 185 7.98 -31.16 -32.89
N LYS A 186 9.16 -30.68 -33.25
CA LYS A 186 9.77 -31.03 -34.55
C LYS A 186 10.16 -32.50 -34.44
N ILE A 187 9.50 -33.34 -35.25
CA ILE A 187 9.91 -34.74 -35.47
C ILE A 187 10.84 -34.63 -36.65
N ASP A 188 12.17 -34.88 -36.44
CA ASP A 188 13.17 -35.06 -37.48
C ASP A 188 13.08 -36.49 -37.96
#